data_524d65f71dc2b39fe9270870e182c069
#
_entry.id   524d65f71dc2b39fe9270870e182c069
#
_cell.length_a   1.000
_cell.length_b   1.000
_cell.length_c   1.000
_cell.angle_alpha   90.00
_cell.angle_beta   90.00
_cell.angle_gamma   90.00
#
_symmetry.space_group_name_H-M   'P 1'
#
loop_
_entity.id
_entity.type
_entity.pdbx_description
1 polymer ?
#
loop_
_entity_poly.entity_id
_entity_poly.type
_entity_poly.pdbx_seq_one_letter_code
_entity_poly.pdbx_strand_id
1 'polypeptide(L)'
;MQRFKAWEDVLRMGEKVVKSFDIVDVDEIDLPSLIRPYQSVAVNGYVIATDLLAFLSEIPDTDCVIYNQVIQIPQQRKLLRKLQGKAKRHGSMPDPSNKIAKADIEAVLNLLAQDSKLLVYTNFNLLVSCKAEKLTPVTSFIET
;
A
#
# COMPACT_ATOMS: atom_id res chain seq x y z
N MET A 1 27.01 23.04 8.43
CA MET A 1 26.72 21.66 8.86
C MET A 1 25.30 21.67 9.40
N GLN A 2 24.33 21.16 8.65
CA GLN A 2 22.92 21.13 9.08
C GLN A 2 22.77 20.05 10.15
N ARG A 3 22.21 20.42 11.30
CA ARG A 3 21.90 19.47 12.38
C ARG A 3 20.58 18.77 12.05
N PHE A 4 20.62 17.47 11.90
CA PHE A 4 19.41 16.63 11.87
C PHE A 4 18.92 16.45 13.30
N LYS A 5 17.67 16.82 13.55
CA LYS A 5 16.96 16.47 14.79
C LYS A 5 15.79 15.57 14.41
N ALA A 6 15.80 14.34 14.88
CA ALA A 6 14.62 13.50 14.88
C ALA A 6 13.70 13.97 16.01
N TRP A 7 12.51 14.40 15.68
CA TRP A 7 11.46 14.76 16.63
C TRP A 7 10.22 14.00 16.21
N GLU A 8 9.79 13.04 17.04
CA GLU A 8 8.54 12.33 16.90
C GLU A 8 8.09 12.16 15.42
N ASP A 9 8.68 11.24 14.69
CA ASP A 9 8.35 10.89 13.31
C ASP A 9 8.68 11.92 12.20
N VAL A 10 9.37 13.02 12.56
CA VAL A 10 9.69 14.09 11.62
C VAL A 10 11.18 14.41 11.64
N LEU A 11 11.79 14.43 10.46
CA LEU A 11 13.17 14.90 10.27
C LEU A 11 13.18 16.38 9.91
N ARG A 12 13.85 17.22 10.71
CA ARG A 12 13.96 18.65 10.45
C ARG A 12 15.24 18.98 9.69
N MET A 13 15.11 19.70 8.57
CA MET A 13 16.20 20.15 7.70
C MET A 13 16.11 21.66 7.50
N GLY A 14 16.67 22.46 8.44
CA GLY A 14 16.54 23.92 8.42
C GLY A 14 15.10 24.36 8.68
N GLU A 15 14.51 25.07 7.71
CA GLU A 15 13.11 25.53 7.78
C GLU A 15 12.11 24.47 7.28
N LYS A 16 12.62 23.40 6.67
CA LYS A 16 11.81 22.32 6.12
C LYS A 16 11.76 21.14 7.08
N VAL A 17 10.69 20.41 6.96
CA VAL A 17 10.48 19.13 7.65
C VAL A 17 10.23 18.03 6.63
N VAL A 18 10.67 16.83 6.96
CA VAL A 18 10.40 15.62 6.17
C VAL A 18 9.68 14.64 7.08
N LYS A 19 8.54 14.14 6.64
CA LYS A 19 7.77 13.10 7.32
C LYS A 19 7.67 11.87 6.43
N SER A 20 7.81 10.69 7.04
CA SER A 20 7.58 9.40 6.40
C SER A 20 6.19 8.91 6.76
N PHE A 21 5.48 8.39 5.75
CA PHE A 21 4.22 7.69 5.90
C PHE A 21 4.42 6.28 5.38
N ASP A 22 4.20 5.31 6.24
CA ASP A 22 4.33 3.90 5.90
C ASP A 22 2.96 3.24 6.05
N ILE A 23 2.60 2.39 5.09
CA ILE A 23 1.44 1.53 5.22
C ILE A 23 1.83 0.36 6.10
N VAL A 24 1.37 0.37 7.34
CA VAL A 24 1.73 -0.65 8.35
C VAL A 24 0.76 -1.82 8.32
N ASP A 25 -0.53 -1.56 8.18
CA ASP A 25 -1.56 -2.59 8.12
C ASP A 25 -2.45 -2.40 6.90
N VAL A 26 -2.60 -3.48 6.13
CA VAL A 26 -3.43 -3.48 4.91
C VAL A 26 -4.92 -3.43 5.27
N ASP A 27 -5.29 -3.90 6.47
CA ASP A 27 -6.67 -3.91 6.94
C ASP A 27 -7.19 -2.50 7.28
N GLU A 28 -6.28 -1.52 7.44
CA GLU A 28 -6.62 -0.11 7.68
C GLU A 28 -6.83 0.68 6.38
N ILE A 29 -6.59 0.05 5.22
CA ILE A 29 -6.70 0.69 3.92
C ILE A 29 -7.90 0.12 3.20
N ASP A 30 -8.83 0.99 2.82
CA ASP A 30 -9.94 0.62 1.95
C ASP A 30 -9.44 0.46 0.50
N LEU A 31 -8.83 -0.70 0.24
CA LEU A 31 -8.33 -1.01 -1.09
C LEU A 31 -9.48 -1.40 -2.02
N PRO A 32 -9.54 -0.86 -3.24
CA PRO A 32 -10.52 -1.30 -4.22
C PRO A 32 -10.33 -2.79 -4.52
N SER A 33 -11.42 -3.51 -4.67
CA SER A 33 -11.45 -4.96 -4.94
C SER A 33 -10.68 -5.37 -6.20
N LEU A 34 -10.44 -4.41 -7.10
CA LEU A 34 -9.68 -4.60 -8.32
C LEU A 34 -8.80 -3.38 -8.60
N ILE A 35 -7.50 -3.53 -8.42
CA ILE A 35 -6.51 -2.54 -8.83
C ILE A 35 -6.07 -2.86 -10.26
N ARG A 36 -6.40 -2.01 -11.21
CA ARG A 36 -5.91 -2.06 -12.58
C ARG A 36 -4.81 -1.02 -12.79
N PRO A 37 -3.84 -1.28 -13.68
CA PRO A 37 -2.77 -0.30 -13.98
C PRO A 37 -3.32 1.04 -14.48
N TYR A 38 -4.50 1.02 -15.09
CA TYR A 38 -5.21 2.23 -15.52
C TYR A 38 -6.68 2.06 -15.23
N GLN A 39 -7.26 2.99 -14.46
CA GLN A 39 -8.70 3.14 -14.39
C GLN A 39 -9.12 4.08 -15.52
N SER A 40 -10.05 3.64 -16.34
CA SER A 40 -10.67 4.52 -17.32
C SER A 40 -11.95 5.12 -16.72
N VAL A 41 -11.96 6.42 -16.52
CA VAL A 41 -13.17 7.14 -16.14
C VAL A 41 -13.79 7.75 -17.39
N ALA A 42 -15.05 7.44 -17.65
CA ALA A 42 -15.78 8.06 -18.74
C ALA A 42 -16.27 9.45 -18.29
N VAL A 43 -15.65 10.50 -18.81
CA VAL A 43 -16.09 11.88 -18.61
C VAL A 43 -16.55 12.44 -19.95
N ASN A 44 -17.83 12.82 -20.03
CA ASN A 44 -18.43 13.37 -21.26
C ASN A 44 -18.20 12.54 -22.54
N GLY A 45 -18.20 11.20 -22.41
CA GLY A 45 -18.00 10.29 -23.53
C GLY A 45 -16.53 10.03 -23.90
N TYR A 46 -15.58 10.65 -23.20
CA TYR A 46 -14.16 10.39 -23.35
C TYR A 46 -13.67 9.44 -22.26
N VAL A 47 -12.85 8.46 -22.64
CA VAL A 47 -12.20 7.55 -21.69
C VAL A 47 -10.85 8.14 -21.29
N ILE A 48 -10.73 8.58 -20.06
CA ILE A 48 -9.49 9.14 -19.51
C ILE A 48 -8.83 8.04 -18.67
N ALA A 49 -7.58 7.71 -19.00
CA ALA A 49 -6.75 6.83 -18.18
C ALA A 49 -6.32 7.60 -16.92
N THR A 50 -6.71 7.10 -15.76
CA THR A 50 -6.34 7.70 -14.47
C THR A 50 -5.24 6.88 -13.83
N ASP A 51 -4.11 7.48 -13.53
CA ASP A 51 -3.04 6.88 -12.74
C ASP A 51 -3.45 6.93 -11.25
N LEU A 52 -3.37 5.78 -10.58
CA LEU A 52 -3.65 5.70 -9.12
C LEU A 52 -2.69 6.56 -8.28
N LEU A 53 -1.51 6.87 -8.81
CA LEU A 53 -0.53 7.71 -8.14
C LEU A 53 -0.66 9.20 -8.47
N ALA A 54 -1.60 9.57 -9.35
CA ALA A 54 -1.80 10.97 -9.74
C ALA A 54 -2.11 11.88 -8.55
N PHE A 55 -2.80 11.35 -7.51
CA PHE A 55 -3.10 12.09 -6.29
C PHE A 55 -1.85 12.58 -5.54
N LEU A 56 -0.71 11.92 -5.72
CA LEU A 56 0.55 12.34 -5.08
C LEU A 56 1.02 13.71 -5.58
N SER A 57 0.66 14.09 -6.81
CA SER A 57 0.96 15.41 -7.35
C SER A 57 -0.01 16.50 -6.86
N GLU A 58 -1.12 16.08 -6.25
CA GLU A 58 -2.16 16.98 -5.75
C GLU A 58 -2.01 17.31 -4.26
N ILE A 59 -1.02 16.71 -3.57
CA ILE A 59 -0.75 16.99 -2.16
C ILE A 59 -0.34 18.45 -2.01
N PRO A 60 -1.16 19.31 -1.37
CA PRO A 60 -0.94 20.74 -1.33
C PRO A 60 0.25 21.09 -0.42
N ASP A 61 0.83 22.26 -0.65
CA ASP A 61 1.86 22.85 0.23
C ASP A 61 3.12 22.00 0.42
N THR A 62 3.42 21.07 -0.48
CA THR A 62 4.61 20.23 -0.44
C THR A 62 5.71 20.76 -1.36
N ASP A 63 6.96 20.67 -0.90
CA ASP A 63 8.15 20.99 -1.71
C ASP A 63 8.62 19.78 -2.53
N CYS A 64 8.47 18.59 -1.95
CA CYS A 64 8.92 17.34 -2.56
C CYS A 64 8.10 16.18 -2.00
N VAL A 65 7.69 15.30 -2.90
CA VAL A 65 7.04 14.03 -2.58
C VAL A 65 7.83 12.92 -3.21
N ILE A 66 8.27 11.94 -2.41
CA ILE A 66 9.00 10.76 -2.88
C ILE A 66 8.17 9.54 -2.53
N TYR A 67 7.69 8.86 -3.55
CA TYR A 67 7.03 7.57 -3.41
C TYR A 67 8.03 6.43 -3.61
N ASN A 68 8.18 5.60 -2.61
CA ASN A 68 9.00 4.40 -2.67
C ASN A 68 8.13 3.16 -2.66
N GLN A 69 8.36 2.27 -3.61
CA GLN A 69 7.73 0.97 -3.64
C GLN A 69 8.80 -0.11 -3.69
N VAL A 70 8.81 -0.97 -2.69
CA VAL A 70 9.70 -2.12 -2.64
C VAL A 70 8.88 -3.37 -2.91
N ILE A 71 9.22 -4.07 -4.00
CA ILE A 71 8.58 -5.33 -4.37
C ILE A 71 9.59 -6.46 -4.19
N GLN A 72 9.28 -7.39 -3.30
CA GLN A 72 10.09 -8.58 -3.08
C GLN A 72 9.37 -9.80 -3.68
N ILE A 73 10.03 -10.50 -4.58
CA ILE A 73 9.52 -11.73 -5.20
C ILE A 73 10.06 -12.92 -4.40
N PRO A 74 9.25 -13.54 -3.53
CA PRO A 74 9.68 -14.69 -2.75
C PRO A 74 9.74 -15.96 -3.59
N GLN A 75 10.37 -17.01 -3.05
CA GLN A 75 10.37 -18.32 -3.66
C GLN A 75 8.94 -18.90 -3.68
N GLN A 76 8.27 -18.84 -4.83
CA GLN A 76 6.84 -19.15 -5.01
C GLN A 76 6.47 -20.53 -4.45
N ARG A 77 7.24 -21.57 -4.78
CA ARG A 77 6.97 -22.94 -4.29
C ARG A 77 6.89 -23.02 -2.76
N LYS A 78 7.77 -22.29 -2.06
CA LYS A 78 7.79 -22.27 -0.59
C LYS A 78 6.58 -21.53 -0.03
N LEU A 79 6.23 -20.41 -0.65
CA LEU A 79 5.09 -19.60 -0.25
C LEU A 79 3.75 -20.34 -0.48
N LEU A 80 3.58 -20.97 -1.63
CA LEU A 80 2.40 -21.78 -1.93
C LEU A 80 2.22 -22.92 -0.93
N ARG A 81 3.29 -23.65 -0.60
CA ARG A 81 3.24 -24.70 0.44
C ARG A 81 2.82 -24.15 1.80
N LYS A 82 3.31 -22.93 2.16
CA LYS A 82 2.92 -22.27 3.42
C LYS A 82 1.43 -21.93 3.44
N LEU A 83 0.89 -21.40 2.32
CA LEU A 83 -0.55 -21.08 2.19
C LEU A 83 -1.40 -22.36 2.24
N GLN A 84 -1.03 -23.40 1.52
CA GLN A 84 -1.70 -24.70 1.58
C GLN A 84 -1.72 -25.29 3.01
N GLY A 85 -0.59 -25.15 3.73
CA GLY A 85 -0.51 -25.56 5.13
C GLY A 85 -1.41 -24.74 6.06
N LYS A 86 -1.56 -23.43 5.80
CA LYS A 86 -2.52 -22.57 6.51
C LYS A 86 -3.96 -23.00 6.23
N ALA A 87 -4.33 -23.20 4.95
CA ALA A 87 -5.67 -23.65 4.56
C ALA A 87 -6.06 -24.96 5.25
N LYS A 88 -5.14 -25.94 5.31
CA LYS A 88 -5.37 -27.21 6.03
C LYS A 88 -5.62 -26.98 7.52
N ARG A 89 -4.85 -26.12 8.18
CA ARG A 89 -5.02 -25.81 9.61
C ARG A 89 -6.38 -25.15 9.88
N HIS A 90 -6.76 -24.16 9.08
CA HIS A 90 -8.08 -23.52 9.20
C HIS A 90 -9.21 -24.53 8.92
N GLY A 91 -9.02 -25.46 7.99
CA GLY A 91 -10.00 -26.51 7.69
C GLY A 91 -10.20 -27.54 8.79
N SER A 92 -9.24 -27.70 9.72
CA SER A 92 -9.36 -28.60 10.86
C SER A 92 -10.06 -27.98 12.08
N MET A 93 -10.32 -26.68 12.06
CA MET A 93 -10.98 -25.95 13.15
C MET A 93 -12.42 -25.63 12.77
N PRO A 94 -13.45 -26.01 13.55
CA PRO A 94 -14.87 -25.87 13.18
C PRO A 94 -15.44 -24.45 13.33
N ASP A 95 -14.62 -23.45 13.59
CA ASP A 95 -15.05 -22.06 13.77
C ASP A 95 -15.40 -21.37 12.44
N PRO A 96 -16.47 -20.56 12.36
CA PRO A 96 -16.88 -19.82 11.15
C PRO A 96 -15.77 -18.94 10.55
N SER A 97 -14.98 -18.24 11.36
CA SER A 97 -13.87 -17.40 10.91
C SER A 97 -12.79 -18.21 10.20
N ASN A 98 -12.50 -19.43 10.69
CA ASN A 98 -11.56 -20.33 10.04
C ASN A 98 -12.08 -20.85 8.68
N LYS A 99 -13.38 -21.01 8.52
CA LYS A 99 -13.99 -21.40 7.23
C LYS A 99 -13.81 -20.28 6.19
N ILE A 100 -14.04 -19.03 6.59
CA ILE A 100 -13.83 -17.86 5.72
C ILE A 100 -12.34 -17.78 5.35
N ALA A 101 -11.45 -17.78 6.32
CA ALA A 101 -10.00 -17.70 6.07
C ALA A 101 -9.49 -18.84 5.15
N LYS A 102 -10.04 -20.05 5.28
CA LYS A 102 -9.73 -21.16 4.37
C LYS A 102 -10.21 -20.85 2.96
N ALA A 103 -11.45 -20.41 2.79
CA ALA A 103 -12.03 -20.09 1.48
C ALA A 103 -11.23 -18.98 0.77
N ASP A 104 -10.82 -17.95 1.48
CA ASP A 104 -10.00 -16.86 0.94
C ASP A 104 -8.63 -17.35 0.46
N ILE A 105 -7.97 -18.20 1.25
CA ILE A 105 -6.69 -18.81 0.84
C ILE A 105 -6.87 -19.69 -0.40
N GLU A 106 -7.93 -20.49 -0.45
CA GLU A 106 -8.23 -21.36 -1.60
C GLU A 106 -8.54 -20.52 -2.85
N ALA A 107 -9.27 -19.41 -2.73
CA ALA A 107 -9.52 -18.48 -3.83
C ALA A 107 -8.21 -17.89 -4.38
N VAL A 108 -7.30 -17.44 -3.52
CA VAL A 108 -5.99 -16.95 -3.92
C VAL A 108 -5.18 -18.05 -4.64
N LEU A 109 -5.14 -19.27 -4.10
CA LEU A 109 -4.43 -20.39 -4.72
C LEU A 109 -4.98 -20.72 -6.12
N ASN A 110 -6.31 -20.66 -6.30
CA ASN A 110 -6.96 -20.88 -7.59
C ASN A 110 -6.61 -19.79 -8.61
N LEU A 111 -6.65 -18.51 -8.21
CA LEU A 111 -6.24 -17.39 -9.06
C LEU A 111 -4.78 -17.53 -9.53
N LEU A 112 -3.89 -17.91 -8.64
CA LEU A 112 -2.47 -18.12 -8.97
C LEU A 112 -2.28 -19.27 -9.98
N ALA A 113 -3.09 -20.33 -9.86
CA ALA A 113 -3.01 -21.48 -10.75
C ALA A 113 -3.60 -21.17 -12.13
N GLN A 114 -4.70 -20.42 -12.20
CA GLN A 114 -5.40 -20.11 -13.46
C GLN A 114 -4.63 -19.10 -14.31
N ASP A 115 -4.12 -18.04 -13.69
CA ASP A 115 -3.59 -16.87 -14.41
C ASP A 115 -2.06 -16.83 -14.46
N SER A 116 -1.38 -17.86 -13.98
CA SER A 116 0.10 -17.88 -13.85
C SER A 116 0.66 -16.65 -13.11
N LYS A 117 -0.11 -16.12 -12.14
CA LYS A 117 0.27 -14.97 -11.35
C LYS A 117 1.31 -15.33 -10.29
N LEU A 118 2.04 -14.33 -9.82
CA LEU A 118 3.03 -14.46 -8.76
C LEU A 118 2.52 -13.74 -7.50
N LEU A 119 2.82 -14.34 -6.35
CA LEU A 119 2.70 -13.66 -5.06
C LEU A 119 3.97 -12.85 -4.82
N VAL A 120 3.80 -11.62 -4.42
CA VAL A 120 4.88 -10.71 -4.05
C VAL A 120 4.62 -10.12 -2.66
N TYR A 121 5.68 -9.76 -1.96
CA TYR A 121 5.58 -8.84 -0.84
C TYR A 121 5.79 -7.44 -1.37
N THR A 122 4.95 -6.53 -0.98
CA THR A 122 5.08 -5.13 -1.35
C THR A 122 5.08 -4.27 -0.10
N ASN A 123 5.93 -3.27 -0.10
CA ASN A 123 5.97 -2.24 0.93
C ASN A 123 5.95 -0.89 0.24
N PHE A 124 5.14 0.01 0.76
CA PHE A 124 4.97 1.36 0.26
C PHE A 124 5.41 2.35 1.34
N ASN A 125 6.15 3.34 0.91
CA ASN A 125 6.59 4.42 1.76
C ASN A 125 6.47 5.73 1.00
N LEU A 126 5.91 6.74 1.64
CA LEU A 126 5.77 8.09 1.14
C LEU A 126 6.59 9.04 2.00
N LEU A 127 7.60 9.67 1.43
CA LEU A 127 8.37 10.73 2.07
C LEU A 127 7.86 12.08 1.55
N VAL A 128 7.46 12.94 2.45
CA VAL A 128 6.95 14.27 2.11
C VAL A 128 7.78 15.34 2.79
N SER A 129 8.24 16.32 2.00
CA SER A 129 8.94 17.50 2.49
C SER A 129 8.07 18.74 2.33
N CYS A 130 7.92 19.51 3.40
CA CYS A 130 7.19 20.77 3.42
C CYS A 130 7.80 21.77 4.43
N LYS A 131 7.30 22.99 4.48
CA LYS A 131 7.60 23.91 5.57
C LYS A 131 7.01 23.41 6.88
N ALA A 132 7.69 23.67 8.00
CA ALA A 132 7.27 23.19 9.31
C ALA A 132 5.84 23.61 9.67
N GLU A 133 5.41 24.80 9.29
CA GLU A 133 4.05 25.36 9.53
C GLU A 133 2.96 24.63 8.72
N LYS A 134 3.34 23.96 7.63
CA LYS A 134 2.44 23.24 6.70
C LYS A 134 2.34 21.74 6.99
N LEU A 135 3.09 21.23 7.96
CA LEU A 135 3.13 19.81 8.25
C LEU A 135 1.75 19.24 8.64
N THR A 136 1.01 19.94 9.49
CA THR A 136 -0.31 19.47 9.96
C THR A 136 -1.33 19.34 8.83
N PRO A 137 -1.57 20.37 7.97
CA PRO A 137 -2.49 20.23 6.86
C PRO A 137 -2.06 19.18 5.83
N VAL A 138 -0.75 19.07 5.55
CA VAL A 138 -0.21 18.03 4.67
C VAL A 138 -0.47 16.63 5.24
N THR A 139 -0.21 16.44 6.53
CA THR A 139 -0.47 15.17 7.21
C THR A 139 -1.96 14.80 7.14
N SER A 140 -2.85 15.74 7.47
CA SER A 140 -4.29 15.48 7.40
C SER A 140 -4.76 15.13 5.99
N PHE A 141 -4.19 15.74 4.95
CA PHE A 141 -4.55 15.42 3.57
C PHE A 141 -4.15 13.98 3.17
N ILE A 142 -3.03 13.49 3.68
CA ILE A 142 -2.53 12.13 3.35
C ILE A 142 -3.25 11.04 4.15
N GLU A 143 -3.67 11.35 5.39
CA GLU A 143 -4.31 10.40 6.32
C GLU A 143 -5.85 10.34 6.15
N THR A 144 -6.46 11.14 5.25
CA THR A 144 -7.90 11.11 4.95
C THR A 144 -8.21 10.21 3.78
#